data_2a00bd513dcbd4203ab4e2819caa31e9
#
_entry.id   2a00bd513dcbd4203ab4e2819caa31e9
#
_cell.length_a   1.000
_cell.length_b   1.000
_cell.length_c   1.000
_cell.angle_alpha   90.00
_cell.angle_beta   90.00
_cell.angle_gamma   90.00
#
_symmetry.space_group_name_H-M   'P 1'
#
loop_
_entity.id
_entity.type
_entity.pdbx_description
1 polymer ?
#
loop_
_entity_poly.entity_id
_entity_poly.type
_entity_poly.pdbx_seq_one_letter_code
_entity_poly.pdbx_strand_id
1 'polypeptide(L)'
;MERNFKPGGQLIKQTHMFFGSESQYASHRGVDIADILLSKIREYGDQIEIMLNATAVGFYEDNVVTVLKDEKEYFKIKARSILCATGAYEKSLAFPNNDLPGIYGAGAVQTLMNVYGIRPGDRVLMVGAGNIGVIVSYQLLQAGIQVVAVLDAAPRIGAYLVHASKLARMGVPILTSHTVKEAIGTDCLEAAVVCEVDGKFQPIPGTEKRYDVDVMCISVGLSPLNELLAMRGVEMKYVPQLSGYVPMRTESCETSIPGIFVAGDASGIEEASSAMAEGYLAGLCAAAGLGHVPTDFEQRKQTYLKQLEDLRSGPVGDRIRAGMKISQL
;
A
#
# COMPACT_ATOMS: atom_id res chain seq x y z
N MET A 1 -15.38 8.24 -4.93
CA MET A 1 -15.00 7.72 -6.27
C MET A 1 -13.99 6.61 -6.07
N GLU A 2 -14.21 5.44 -6.65
CA GLU A 2 -13.40 4.23 -6.55
C GLU A 2 -13.26 3.60 -7.94
N ARG A 3 -12.03 3.26 -8.35
CA ARG A 3 -11.78 2.67 -9.67
C ARG A 3 -12.21 1.21 -9.78
N ASN A 4 -12.30 0.50 -8.65
CA ASN A 4 -12.70 -0.90 -8.62
C ASN A 4 -14.22 -1.04 -8.49
N PHE A 5 -14.70 -2.27 -8.69
CA PHE A 5 -16.11 -2.63 -8.55
C PHE A 5 -16.59 -2.69 -7.09
N LYS A 6 -15.66 -2.67 -6.11
CA LYS A 6 -15.95 -2.68 -4.67
C LYS A 6 -15.07 -1.65 -3.96
N PRO A 7 -15.62 -0.82 -3.06
CA PRO A 7 -14.84 0.10 -2.24
C PRO A 7 -14.12 -0.66 -1.13
N GLY A 8 -13.09 -0.04 -0.55
CA GLY A 8 -12.31 -0.59 0.56
C GLY A 8 -10.81 -0.70 0.26
N GLY A 9 -10.38 -0.33 -0.95
CA GLY A 9 -8.97 -0.26 -1.32
C GLY A 9 -8.22 -1.54 -1.04
N GLN A 10 -7.07 -1.44 -0.36
CA GLN A 10 -6.25 -2.61 -0.03
C GLN A 10 -6.86 -3.54 1.02
N LEU A 11 -7.82 -3.07 1.84
CA LEU A 11 -8.46 -3.89 2.87
C LEU A 11 -9.22 -5.08 2.30
N ILE A 12 -9.86 -4.95 1.11
CA ILE A 12 -10.69 -6.00 0.52
C ILE A 12 -9.94 -7.30 0.18
N LYS A 13 -8.62 -7.29 0.17
CA LYS A 13 -7.78 -8.46 -0.09
C LYS A 13 -7.00 -8.94 1.13
N GLN A 14 -7.09 -8.23 2.26
CA GLN A 14 -6.35 -8.55 3.48
C GLN A 14 -7.15 -9.49 4.38
N THR A 15 -6.90 -10.78 4.24
CA THR A 15 -7.57 -11.84 5.02
C THR A 15 -6.90 -12.11 6.37
N HIS A 16 -5.72 -11.54 6.63
CA HIS A 16 -5.05 -11.64 7.92
C HIS A 16 -5.70 -10.74 8.98
N MET A 17 -5.53 -11.11 10.25
CA MET A 17 -5.99 -10.30 11.37
C MET A 17 -5.06 -9.11 11.61
N PHE A 18 -5.64 -7.94 11.85
CA PHE A 18 -4.92 -6.78 12.32
C PHE A 18 -4.58 -6.94 13.80
N PHE A 19 -3.47 -6.37 14.20
CA PHE A 19 -3.03 -6.27 15.60
C PHE A 19 -2.80 -4.80 15.95
N GLY A 20 -2.68 -4.48 17.23
CA GLY A 20 -2.55 -3.11 17.72
C GLY A 20 -3.67 -2.78 18.68
N SER A 21 -4.29 -1.61 18.56
CA SER A 21 -5.36 -1.18 19.45
C SER A 21 -6.76 -1.44 18.88
N GLU A 22 -7.75 -1.49 19.75
CA GLU A 22 -9.16 -1.62 19.37
C GLU A 22 -9.64 -0.45 18.50
N SER A 23 -9.11 0.76 18.73
CA SER A 23 -9.45 1.94 17.93
C SER A 23 -9.01 1.82 16.47
N GLN A 24 -8.05 0.96 16.15
CA GLN A 24 -7.61 0.60 14.81
C GLN A 24 -8.05 -0.82 14.42
N TYR A 25 -9.15 -1.31 14.98
CA TYR A 25 -9.77 -2.60 14.66
C TYR A 25 -8.85 -3.82 14.88
N ALA A 26 -8.04 -3.82 15.94
CA ALA A 26 -7.30 -5.02 16.33
C ALA A 26 -8.25 -6.23 16.47
N SER A 27 -7.76 -7.41 16.09
CA SER A 27 -8.52 -8.67 16.06
C SER A 27 -9.61 -8.77 14.99
N HIS A 28 -9.72 -7.79 14.08
CA HIS A 28 -10.53 -7.90 12.87
C HIS A 28 -9.65 -8.23 11.66
N ARG A 29 -10.23 -8.89 10.64
CA ARG A 29 -9.57 -9.07 9.35
C ARG A 29 -9.70 -7.79 8.51
N GLY A 30 -8.76 -7.52 7.62
CA GLY A 30 -8.85 -6.35 6.75
C GLY A 30 -10.15 -6.30 5.95
N VAL A 31 -10.62 -7.44 5.44
CA VAL A 31 -11.90 -7.55 4.72
C VAL A 31 -13.09 -7.15 5.60
N ASP A 32 -13.09 -7.52 6.88
CA ASP A 32 -14.16 -7.17 7.83
C ASP A 32 -14.13 -5.66 8.16
N ILE A 33 -12.91 -5.08 8.28
CA ILE A 33 -12.73 -3.64 8.53
C ILE A 33 -13.29 -2.83 7.36
N ALA A 34 -13.05 -3.26 6.12
CA ALA A 34 -13.60 -2.61 4.92
C ALA A 34 -15.14 -2.56 4.97
N ASP A 35 -15.78 -3.67 5.34
CA ASP A 35 -17.24 -3.76 5.44
C ASP A 35 -17.79 -2.93 6.62
N ILE A 36 -17.10 -2.88 7.76
CA ILE A 36 -17.47 -2.02 8.91
C ILE A 36 -17.43 -0.54 8.50
N LEU A 37 -16.35 -0.09 7.83
CA LEU A 37 -16.22 1.29 7.39
C LEU A 37 -17.27 1.65 6.34
N LEU A 38 -17.52 0.75 5.39
CA LEU A 38 -18.54 0.96 4.35
C LEU A 38 -19.95 1.03 4.94
N SER A 39 -20.25 0.21 5.97
CA SER A 39 -21.54 0.26 6.65
C SER A 39 -21.77 1.61 7.32
N LYS A 40 -20.74 2.18 7.97
CA LYS A 40 -20.81 3.55 8.54
C LYS A 40 -21.08 4.61 7.47
N ILE A 41 -20.49 4.49 6.29
CA ILE A 41 -20.73 5.42 5.17
C ILE A 41 -22.18 5.31 4.70
N ARG A 42 -22.73 4.10 4.60
CA ARG A 42 -24.12 3.85 4.16
C ARG A 42 -25.18 4.41 5.10
N GLU A 43 -24.87 4.61 6.39
CA GLU A 43 -25.77 5.24 7.36
C GLU A 43 -26.15 6.68 6.95
N TYR A 44 -25.34 7.35 6.14
CA TYR A 44 -25.59 8.70 5.63
C TYR A 44 -26.52 8.73 4.41
N GLY A 45 -26.92 7.58 3.87
CA GLY A 45 -27.88 7.48 2.77
C GLY A 45 -27.51 8.34 1.56
N ASP A 46 -28.47 9.09 1.05
CA ASP A 46 -28.33 9.92 -0.18
C ASP A 46 -27.41 11.14 -0.01
N GLN A 47 -26.87 11.39 1.18
CA GLN A 47 -25.88 12.45 1.40
C GLN A 47 -24.50 12.08 0.83
N ILE A 48 -24.24 10.78 0.60
CA ILE A 48 -22.96 10.28 0.07
C ILE A 48 -23.20 9.45 -1.18
N GLU A 49 -22.71 9.93 -2.31
CA GLU A 49 -22.66 9.17 -3.55
C GLU A 49 -21.34 8.39 -3.66
N ILE A 50 -21.43 7.06 -3.83
CA ILE A 50 -20.28 6.18 -4.06
C ILE A 50 -20.25 5.82 -5.55
N MET A 51 -19.27 6.39 -6.28
CA MET A 51 -19.04 6.04 -7.69
C MET A 51 -18.02 4.91 -7.77
N LEU A 52 -18.43 3.75 -8.26
CA LEU A 52 -17.61 2.59 -8.55
C LEU A 52 -17.21 2.54 -10.03
N ASN A 53 -16.18 1.74 -10.37
CA ASN A 53 -15.60 1.66 -11.70
C ASN A 53 -15.29 3.05 -12.29
N ALA A 54 -14.94 4.01 -11.43
CA ALA A 54 -14.76 5.40 -11.77
C ALA A 54 -13.32 5.84 -11.47
N THR A 55 -12.54 6.06 -12.52
CA THR A 55 -11.13 6.44 -12.45
C THR A 55 -10.96 7.93 -12.69
N ALA A 56 -10.34 8.65 -11.76
CA ALA A 56 -9.87 10.01 -12.00
C ALA A 56 -8.67 9.95 -12.96
N VAL A 57 -8.80 10.58 -14.12
CA VAL A 57 -7.79 10.57 -15.18
C VAL A 57 -7.12 11.93 -15.39
N GLY A 58 -7.62 12.98 -14.73
CA GLY A 58 -7.01 14.30 -14.75
C GLY A 58 -7.49 15.17 -13.61
N PHE A 59 -6.63 16.08 -13.14
CA PHE A 59 -6.93 17.06 -12.11
C PHE A 59 -6.33 18.41 -12.51
N TYR A 60 -7.20 19.43 -12.61
CA TYR A 60 -6.89 20.72 -13.23
C TYR A 60 -6.94 21.89 -12.25
N GLU A 61 -6.40 23.04 -12.66
CA GLU A 61 -6.22 24.24 -11.82
C GLU A 61 -7.51 24.83 -11.25
N ASP A 62 -8.64 24.64 -11.93
CA ASP A 62 -9.95 25.12 -11.49
C ASP A 62 -10.71 24.15 -10.58
N ASN A 63 -10.00 23.17 -10.00
CA ASN A 63 -10.53 22.08 -9.18
C ASN A 63 -11.50 21.16 -9.95
N VAL A 64 -11.33 21.06 -11.25
CA VAL A 64 -12.03 20.08 -12.09
C VAL A 64 -11.22 18.78 -12.10
N VAL A 65 -11.91 17.69 -11.79
CA VAL A 65 -11.42 16.32 -11.96
C VAL A 65 -12.13 15.69 -13.13
N THR A 66 -11.39 15.13 -14.07
CA THR A 66 -11.97 14.35 -15.17
C THR A 66 -12.03 12.89 -14.79
N VAL A 67 -13.14 12.25 -15.11
CA VAL A 67 -13.47 10.88 -14.67
C VAL A 67 -13.83 10.03 -15.88
N LEU A 68 -13.25 8.85 -15.94
CA LEU A 68 -13.65 7.77 -16.83
C LEU A 68 -14.37 6.71 -15.99
N LYS A 69 -15.66 6.49 -16.26
CA LYS A 69 -16.50 5.52 -15.57
C LYS A 69 -16.89 4.38 -16.50
N ASP A 70 -16.84 3.15 -15.98
CA ASP A 70 -17.18 1.92 -16.72
C ASP A 70 -16.46 1.80 -18.08
N GLU A 71 -15.26 2.42 -18.22
CA GLU A 71 -14.45 2.51 -19.44
C GLU A 71 -15.17 3.15 -20.65
N LYS A 72 -16.28 3.85 -20.43
CA LYS A 72 -17.17 4.37 -21.48
C LYS A 72 -17.60 5.81 -21.27
N GLU A 73 -17.92 6.18 -20.03
CA GLU A 73 -18.45 7.49 -19.72
C GLU A 73 -17.33 8.43 -19.29
N TYR A 74 -17.13 9.51 -20.02
CA TYR A 74 -16.18 10.55 -19.67
C TYR A 74 -16.91 11.83 -19.28
N PHE A 75 -16.68 12.30 -18.05
CA PHE A 75 -17.29 13.51 -17.52
C PHE A 75 -16.36 14.27 -16.58
N LYS A 76 -16.81 15.46 -16.17
CA LYS A 76 -16.08 16.37 -15.31
C LYS A 76 -16.80 16.57 -13.99
N ILE A 77 -16.06 16.59 -12.90
CA ILE A 77 -16.54 16.95 -11.56
C ILE A 77 -15.80 18.21 -11.13
N LYS A 78 -16.52 19.26 -10.78
CA LYS A 78 -15.97 20.44 -10.12
C LYS A 78 -16.31 20.39 -8.63
N ALA A 79 -15.29 20.31 -7.77
CA ALA A 79 -15.47 20.19 -6.33
C ALA A 79 -15.00 21.45 -5.60
N ARG A 80 -15.62 21.74 -4.46
CA ARG A 80 -15.18 22.82 -3.56
C ARG A 80 -13.98 22.40 -2.71
N SER A 81 -13.91 21.12 -2.36
CA SER A 81 -12.76 20.53 -1.66
C SER A 81 -12.54 19.10 -2.18
N ILE A 82 -11.30 18.65 -2.20
CA ILE A 82 -10.91 17.35 -2.72
C ILE A 82 -9.96 16.68 -1.73
N LEU A 83 -10.27 15.44 -1.34
CA LEU A 83 -9.37 14.58 -0.59
C LEU A 83 -8.84 13.47 -1.52
N CYS A 84 -7.52 13.47 -1.75
CA CYS A 84 -6.82 12.45 -2.48
C CYS A 84 -6.41 11.32 -1.53
N ALA A 85 -6.95 10.11 -1.76
CA ALA A 85 -6.65 8.90 -0.99
C ALA A 85 -6.41 7.71 -1.93
N THR A 86 -5.62 7.94 -2.97
CA THR A 86 -5.35 7.02 -4.07
C THR A 86 -4.46 5.84 -3.69
N GLY A 87 -3.82 5.91 -2.52
CA GLY A 87 -2.98 4.82 -2.01
C GLY A 87 -1.60 4.77 -2.67
N ALA A 88 -1.16 3.57 -3.03
CA ALA A 88 0.17 3.30 -3.55
C ALA A 88 0.16 2.23 -4.63
N TYR A 89 1.25 2.13 -5.38
CA TYR A 89 1.55 1.04 -6.31
C TYR A 89 2.83 0.30 -5.92
N GLU A 90 2.95 -0.94 -6.37
CA GLU A 90 4.10 -1.78 -6.08
C GLU A 90 5.31 -1.39 -6.93
N LYS A 91 6.49 -1.37 -6.31
CA LYS A 91 7.76 -1.20 -7.03
C LYS A 91 8.10 -2.48 -7.77
N SER A 92 8.54 -2.35 -9.00
CA SER A 92 9.14 -3.43 -9.77
C SER A 92 10.61 -3.63 -9.40
N LEU A 93 11.14 -4.81 -9.72
CA LEU A 93 12.56 -5.15 -9.61
C LEU A 93 13.09 -5.49 -11.01
N ALA A 94 14.18 -4.85 -11.41
CA ALA A 94 14.81 -5.11 -12.69
C ALA A 94 15.84 -6.25 -12.58
N PHE A 95 15.64 -7.31 -13.35
CA PHE A 95 16.56 -8.42 -13.55
C PHE A 95 16.27 -9.08 -14.92
N PRO A 96 17.18 -9.85 -15.49
CA PRO A 96 16.95 -10.55 -16.76
C PRO A 96 15.69 -11.39 -16.76
N ASN A 97 14.86 -11.23 -17.80
CA ASN A 97 13.58 -11.92 -18.01
C ASN A 97 12.50 -11.62 -16.94
N ASN A 98 12.53 -10.44 -16.31
CA ASN A 98 11.54 -10.05 -15.31
C ASN A 98 10.13 -9.78 -15.88
N ASP A 99 9.96 -9.88 -17.19
CA ASP A 99 8.72 -9.72 -17.93
C ASP A 99 8.02 -11.06 -18.27
N LEU A 100 8.62 -12.20 -17.88
CA LEU A 100 7.98 -13.50 -18.11
C LEU A 100 6.64 -13.62 -17.37
N PRO A 101 5.60 -14.15 -18.03
CA PRO A 101 4.38 -14.56 -17.36
C PRO A 101 4.67 -15.51 -16.18
N GLY A 102 4.04 -15.25 -15.03
CA GLY A 102 4.36 -15.91 -13.75
C GLY A 102 5.11 -15.00 -12.77
N ILE A 103 5.61 -13.84 -13.22
CA ILE A 103 6.25 -12.84 -12.37
C ILE A 103 5.25 -11.72 -12.08
N TYR A 104 4.89 -11.55 -10.81
CA TYR A 104 3.84 -10.63 -10.36
C TYR A 104 4.31 -9.82 -9.15
N GLY A 105 3.69 -8.66 -8.93
CA GLY A 105 3.73 -8.02 -7.62
C GLY A 105 3.02 -8.89 -6.57
N ALA A 106 3.51 -8.89 -5.34
CA ALA A 106 2.90 -9.69 -4.25
C ALA A 106 1.44 -9.27 -3.98
N GLY A 107 1.13 -7.98 -4.06
CA GLY A 107 -0.23 -7.47 -3.94
C GLY A 107 -1.14 -7.85 -5.12
N ALA A 108 -0.59 -8.03 -6.32
CA ALA A 108 -1.33 -8.56 -7.46
C ALA A 108 -1.71 -10.04 -7.21
N VAL A 109 -0.78 -10.86 -6.74
CA VAL A 109 -1.04 -12.25 -6.34
C VAL A 109 -2.08 -12.32 -5.21
N GLN A 110 -1.97 -11.46 -4.22
CA GLN A 110 -2.96 -11.35 -3.14
C GLN A 110 -4.35 -11.01 -3.68
N THR A 111 -4.43 -10.16 -4.70
CA THR A 111 -5.69 -9.80 -5.36
C THR A 111 -6.28 -10.99 -6.14
N LEU A 112 -5.46 -11.69 -6.92
CA LEU A 112 -5.89 -12.91 -7.63
C LEU A 112 -6.51 -13.92 -6.66
N MET A 113 -5.83 -14.23 -5.56
CA MET A 113 -6.31 -15.21 -4.59
C MET A 113 -7.52 -14.72 -3.78
N ASN A 114 -7.41 -13.55 -3.14
CA ASN A 114 -8.33 -13.16 -2.08
C ASN A 114 -9.57 -12.40 -2.60
N VAL A 115 -9.50 -11.83 -3.81
CA VAL A 115 -10.63 -11.12 -4.42
C VAL A 115 -11.29 -11.96 -5.50
N TYR A 116 -10.47 -12.62 -6.34
CA TYR A 116 -10.99 -13.36 -7.50
C TYR A 116 -11.02 -14.88 -7.32
N GLY A 117 -10.44 -15.43 -6.25
CA GLY A 117 -10.37 -16.88 -6.01
C GLY A 117 -9.52 -17.63 -7.04
N ILE A 118 -8.57 -16.94 -7.68
CA ILE A 118 -7.70 -17.49 -8.72
C ILE A 118 -6.40 -17.97 -8.07
N ARG A 119 -6.03 -19.22 -8.33
CA ARG A 119 -4.73 -19.79 -7.93
C ARG A 119 -3.65 -19.28 -8.89
N PRO A 120 -2.61 -18.57 -8.42
CA PRO A 120 -1.59 -18.00 -9.31
C PRO A 120 -0.62 -19.03 -9.88
N GLY A 121 -0.44 -20.17 -9.22
CA GLY A 121 0.45 -21.28 -9.59
C GLY A 121 0.64 -22.23 -8.42
N ASP A 122 1.64 -23.09 -8.48
CA ASP A 122 1.87 -24.17 -7.52
C ASP A 122 3.11 -23.98 -6.64
N ARG A 123 4.16 -23.36 -7.18
CA ARG A 123 5.47 -23.20 -6.50
C ARG A 123 5.95 -21.76 -6.61
N VAL A 124 5.98 -21.08 -5.49
CA VAL A 124 6.21 -19.63 -5.42
C VAL A 124 7.57 -19.31 -4.77
N LEU A 125 8.34 -18.43 -5.43
CA LEU A 125 9.45 -17.71 -4.82
C LEU A 125 8.98 -16.30 -4.46
N MET A 126 9.14 -15.90 -3.20
CA MET A 126 8.84 -14.54 -2.74
C MET A 126 10.12 -13.71 -2.66
N VAL A 127 10.12 -12.54 -3.28
CA VAL A 127 11.23 -11.57 -3.27
C VAL A 127 10.83 -10.35 -2.46
N GLY A 128 11.39 -10.22 -1.28
CA GLY A 128 11.11 -9.21 -0.27
C GLY A 128 10.51 -9.82 1.01
N ALA A 129 11.25 -9.72 2.13
CA ALA A 129 10.84 -10.19 3.45
C ALA A 129 10.30 -9.06 4.35
N GLY A 130 9.65 -8.06 3.74
CA GLY A 130 8.84 -7.06 4.44
C GLY A 130 7.47 -7.63 4.86
N ASN A 131 6.64 -6.81 5.52
CA ASN A 131 5.32 -7.25 6.01
C ASN A 131 4.46 -7.85 4.90
N ILE A 132 4.37 -7.21 3.73
CA ILE A 132 3.55 -7.67 2.60
C ILE A 132 4.04 -9.04 2.11
N GLY A 133 5.35 -9.18 1.82
CA GLY A 133 5.91 -10.42 1.30
C GLY A 133 5.68 -11.61 2.24
N VAL A 134 5.90 -11.40 3.54
CA VAL A 134 5.72 -12.46 4.56
C VAL A 134 4.23 -12.79 4.76
N ILE A 135 3.33 -11.80 4.78
CA ILE A 135 1.89 -12.00 4.91
C ILE A 135 1.35 -12.74 3.69
N VAL A 136 1.70 -12.32 2.47
CA VAL A 136 1.25 -12.97 1.23
C VAL A 136 1.79 -14.39 1.14
N SER A 137 3.05 -14.64 1.54
CA SER A 137 3.61 -16.00 1.62
C SER A 137 2.80 -16.90 2.54
N TYR A 138 2.38 -16.40 3.70
CA TYR A 138 1.52 -17.16 4.60
C TYR A 138 0.14 -17.43 3.99
N GLN A 139 -0.45 -16.47 3.29
CA GLN A 139 -1.73 -16.64 2.59
C GLN A 139 -1.64 -17.67 1.45
N LEU A 140 -0.52 -17.68 0.70
CA LEU A 140 -0.22 -18.71 -0.31
C LEU A 140 -0.23 -20.12 0.30
N LEU A 141 0.47 -20.30 1.43
CA LEU A 141 0.47 -21.58 2.15
C LEU A 141 -0.93 -21.99 2.62
N GLN A 142 -1.76 -21.05 3.09
CA GLN A 142 -3.14 -21.30 3.47
C GLN A 142 -4.01 -21.73 2.27
N ALA A 143 -3.68 -21.25 1.07
CA ALA A 143 -4.32 -21.65 -0.19
C ALA A 143 -3.77 -23.00 -0.75
N GLY A 144 -2.87 -23.67 -0.03
CA GLY A 144 -2.26 -24.92 -0.47
C GLY A 144 -1.20 -24.76 -1.56
N ILE A 145 -0.60 -23.57 -1.69
CA ILE A 145 0.45 -23.25 -2.64
C ILE A 145 1.80 -23.32 -1.92
N GLN A 146 2.78 -23.99 -2.52
CA GLN A 146 4.11 -24.12 -1.92
C GLN A 146 4.91 -22.82 -2.06
N VAL A 147 5.36 -22.24 -0.95
CA VAL A 147 6.36 -21.17 -0.95
C VAL A 147 7.72 -21.82 -0.75
N VAL A 148 8.58 -21.80 -1.78
CA VAL A 148 9.88 -22.49 -1.75
C VAL A 148 10.93 -21.73 -0.94
N ALA A 149 10.90 -20.39 -0.98
CA ALA A 149 11.71 -19.51 -0.16
C ALA A 149 11.16 -18.09 -0.17
N VAL A 150 11.54 -17.29 0.81
CA VAL A 150 11.44 -15.85 0.84
C VAL A 150 12.83 -15.27 0.82
N LEU A 151 13.09 -14.30 -0.06
CA LEU A 151 14.38 -13.63 -0.20
C LEU A 151 14.29 -12.20 0.31
N ASP A 152 15.40 -11.68 0.83
CA ASP A 152 15.58 -10.25 1.05
C ASP A 152 17.05 -9.86 0.83
N ALA A 153 17.26 -8.80 0.08
CA ALA A 153 18.61 -8.27 -0.15
C ALA A 153 19.20 -7.63 1.13
N ALA A 154 18.35 -7.16 2.04
CA ALA A 154 18.78 -6.65 3.33
C ALA A 154 19.33 -7.78 4.22
N PRO A 155 20.29 -7.48 5.14
CA PRO A 155 20.84 -8.47 6.06
C PRO A 155 19.90 -8.87 7.21
N ARG A 156 18.69 -8.30 7.25
CA ARG A 156 17.68 -8.53 8.29
C ARG A 156 16.28 -8.61 7.66
N ILE A 157 15.43 -9.43 8.25
CA ILE A 157 14.02 -9.51 7.92
C ILE A 157 13.36 -8.16 8.25
N GLY A 158 12.67 -7.58 7.28
CA GLY A 158 11.96 -6.30 7.42
C GLY A 158 10.55 -6.42 8.03
N ALA A 159 9.97 -7.62 8.04
CA ALA A 159 8.65 -7.87 8.59
C ALA A 159 8.64 -7.88 10.12
N TYR A 160 7.48 -7.55 10.71
CA TYR A 160 7.25 -7.74 12.13
C TYR A 160 7.43 -9.22 12.53
N LEU A 161 8.02 -9.44 13.71
CA LEU A 161 8.31 -10.78 14.23
C LEU A 161 7.07 -11.68 14.28
N VAL A 162 5.88 -11.12 14.57
CA VAL A 162 4.62 -11.85 14.60
C VAL A 162 4.30 -12.50 13.24
N HIS A 163 4.65 -11.88 12.12
CA HIS A 163 4.44 -12.44 10.78
C HIS A 163 5.57 -13.40 10.40
N ALA A 164 6.83 -12.98 10.56
CA ALA A 164 7.99 -13.79 10.22
C ALA A 164 8.03 -15.13 10.98
N SER A 165 7.67 -15.13 12.27
CA SER A 165 7.65 -16.34 13.09
C SER A 165 6.56 -17.34 12.65
N LYS A 166 5.43 -16.89 12.11
CA LYS A 166 4.40 -17.78 11.54
C LYS A 166 4.97 -18.53 10.35
N LEU A 167 5.62 -17.82 9.44
CA LEU A 167 6.19 -18.39 8.23
C LEU A 167 7.34 -19.35 8.54
N ALA A 168 8.22 -18.97 9.46
CA ALA A 168 9.31 -19.84 9.91
C ALA A 168 8.82 -21.16 10.54
N ARG A 169 7.71 -21.12 11.33
CA ARG A 169 7.08 -22.34 11.89
C ARG A 169 6.47 -23.24 10.81
N MET A 170 6.11 -22.70 9.64
CA MET A 170 5.64 -23.48 8.50
C MET A 170 6.79 -24.10 7.70
N GLY A 171 8.06 -23.91 8.14
CA GLY A 171 9.24 -24.49 7.50
C GLY A 171 9.70 -23.76 6.24
N VAL A 172 9.22 -22.55 5.96
CA VAL A 172 9.66 -21.76 4.81
C VAL A 172 10.98 -21.06 5.13
N PRO A 173 12.04 -21.29 4.34
CA PRO A 173 13.31 -20.59 4.53
C PRO A 173 13.17 -19.10 4.18
N ILE A 174 13.68 -18.23 5.07
CA ILE A 174 13.78 -16.78 4.82
C ILE A 174 15.27 -16.47 4.66
N LEU A 175 15.69 -16.16 3.45
CA LEU A 175 17.08 -15.94 3.07
C LEU A 175 17.35 -14.43 3.00
N THR A 176 18.06 -13.90 3.99
CA THR A 176 18.55 -12.51 3.99
C THR A 176 19.87 -12.41 3.24
N SER A 177 20.23 -11.19 2.80
CA SER A 177 21.38 -10.94 1.92
C SER A 177 21.32 -11.77 0.61
N HIS A 178 20.12 -11.99 0.08
CA HIS A 178 19.90 -12.71 -1.18
C HIS A 178 18.99 -11.91 -2.12
N THR A 179 19.22 -12.05 -3.42
CA THR A 179 18.36 -11.45 -4.46
C THR A 179 18.17 -12.40 -5.63
N VAL A 180 17.23 -12.07 -6.50
CA VAL A 180 17.08 -12.72 -7.81
C VAL A 180 18.17 -12.22 -8.74
N LYS A 181 18.87 -13.12 -9.39
CA LYS A 181 19.85 -12.83 -10.43
C LYS A 181 19.20 -12.81 -11.82
N GLU A 182 18.35 -13.81 -12.11
CA GLU A 182 17.61 -13.91 -13.36
C GLU A 182 16.40 -14.86 -13.21
N ALA A 183 15.42 -14.70 -14.08
CA ALA A 183 14.36 -15.66 -14.30
C ALA A 183 14.67 -16.55 -15.52
N ILE A 184 14.22 -17.80 -15.48
CA ILE A 184 14.40 -18.78 -16.55
C ILE A 184 13.02 -19.23 -17.02
N GLY A 185 12.82 -19.26 -18.33
CA GLY A 185 11.61 -19.72 -19.00
C GLY A 185 11.60 -19.27 -20.45
N THR A 186 10.70 -19.85 -21.24
CA THR A 186 10.48 -19.50 -22.64
C THR A 186 9.18 -18.71 -22.78
N ASP A 187 8.06 -19.35 -22.53
CA ASP A 187 6.73 -18.75 -22.63
C ASP A 187 6.21 -18.25 -21.27
N CYS A 188 6.72 -18.82 -20.18
CA CYS A 188 6.39 -18.47 -18.81
C CYS A 188 7.57 -18.80 -17.89
N LEU A 189 7.47 -18.38 -16.62
CA LEU A 189 8.46 -18.68 -15.59
C LEU A 189 8.53 -20.19 -15.32
N GLU A 190 9.73 -20.76 -15.40
CA GLU A 190 10.02 -22.17 -15.09
C GLU A 190 10.97 -22.30 -13.90
N ALA A 191 11.87 -21.33 -13.72
CA ALA A 191 12.80 -21.28 -12.59
C ALA A 191 13.31 -19.86 -12.33
N ALA A 192 13.89 -19.67 -11.15
CA ALA A 192 14.64 -18.48 -10.78
C ALA A 192 16.05 -18.85 -10.34
N VAL A 193 17.03 -18.06 -10.71
CA VAL A 193 18.38 -18.10 -10.16
C VAL A 193 18.49 -17.00 -9.10
N VAL A 194 18.87 -17.42 -7.90
CA VAL A 194 19.06 -16.58 -6.71
C VAL A 194 20.54 -16.56 -6.36
N CYS A 195 21.05 -15.44 -5.87
CA CYS A 195 22.43 -15.33 -5.38
C CYS A 195 22.50 -14.53 -4.07
N GLU A 196 23.60 -14.70 -3.35
CA GLU A 196 23.93 -13.83 -2.23
C GLU A 196 24.35 -12.44 -2.73
N VAL A 197 24.14 -11.43 -1.89
CA VAL A 197 24.63 -10.07 -2.13
C VAL A 197 25.52 -9.58 -1.00
N ASP A 198 26.48 -8.75 -1.33
CA ASP A 198 27.36 -8.08 -0.39
C ASP A 198 26.68 -6.89 0.33
N GLY A 199 27.40 -6.21 1.22
CA GLY A 199 26.91 -5.02 1.93
C GLY A 199 26.58 -3.81 1.06
N LYS A 200 26.88 -3.87 -0.27
CA LYS A 200 26.53 -2.86 -1.29
C LYS A 200 25.45 -3.38 -2.24
N PHE A 201 24.79 -4.48 -1.90
CA PHE A 201 23.79 -5.17 -2.71
C PHE A 201 24.30 -5.69 -4.06
N GLN A 202 25.63 -5.94 -4.19
CA GLN A 202 26.19 -6.52 -5.41
C GLN A 202 26.18 -8.05 -5.33
N PRO A 203 25.78 -8.76 -6.40
CA PRO A 203 25.81 -10.22 -6.46
C PRO A 203 27.20 -10.79 -6.17
N ILE A 204 27.26 -11.83 -5.34
CA ILE A 204 28.49 -12.57 -5.02
C ILE A 204 28.59 -13.76 -5.98
N PRO A 205 29.56 -13.80 -6.91
CA PRO A 205 29.75 -14.90 -7.84
C PRO A 205 29.99 -16.23 -7.14
N GLY A 206 29.41 -17.32 -7.67
CA GLY A 206 29.59 -18.68 -7.12
C GLY A 206 28.62 -19.03 -6.00
N THR A 207 27.68 -18.14 -5.66
CA THR A 207 26.64 -18.37 -4.65
C THR A 207 25.27 -18.69 -5.27
N GLU A 208 25.23 -18.81 -6.60
CA GLU A 208 24.00 -19.01 -7.36
C GLU A 208 23.32 -20.33 -6.99
N LYS A 209 21.99 -20.25 -6.77
CA LYS A 209 21.09 -21.40 -6.57
C LYS A 209 19.88 -21.29 -7.47
N ARG A 210 19.55 -22.38 -8.13
CA ARG A 210 18.34 -22.48 -8.94
C ARG A 210 17.17 -22.97 -8.08
N TYR A 211 16.03 -22.33 -8.26
CA TYR A 211 14.73 -22.73 -7.71
C TYR A 211 13.75 -22.96 -8.86
N ASP A 212 13.23 -24.18 -9.00
CA ASP A 212 12.18 -24.47 -9.97
C ASP A 212 10.85 -23.96 -9.40
N VAL A 213 10.29 -22.94 -10.05
CA VAL A 213 9.08 -22.22 -9.64
C VAL A 213 8.30 -21.75 -10.86
N ASP A 214 6.99 -21.74 -10.75
CA ASP A 214 6.08 -21.27 -11.78
C ASP A 214 5.51 -19.86 -11.43
N VAL A 215 5.76 -19.39 -10.22
CA VAL A 215 5.40 -18.02 -9.80
C VAL A 215 6.55 -17.36 -9.02
N MET A 216 6.79 -16.10 -9.33
CA MET A 216 7.66 -15.22 -8.55
C MET A 216 6.86 -14.00 -8.10
N CYS A 217 6.84 -13.75 -6.80
CA CYS A 217 6.18 -12.58 -6.21
C CYS A 217 7.20 -11.52 -5.85
N ILE A 218 7.05 -10.31 -6.37
CA ILE A 218 7.92 -9.17 -6.09
C ILE A 218 7.29 -8.30 -5.00
N SER A 219 8.00 -8.12 -3.88
CA SER A 219 7.56 -7.33 -2.71
C SER A 219 8.66 -6.41 -2.21
N VAL A 220 9.23 -5.61 -3.11
CA VAL A 220 10.40 -4.76 -2.84
C VAL A 220 10.04 -3.33 -2.44
N GLY A 221 8.82 -3.11 -2.03
CA GLY A 221 8.31 -1.85 -1.54
C GLY A 221 7.18 -1.27 -2.38
N LEU A 222 6.68 -0.12 -1.91
CA LEU A 222 5.60 0.63 -2.52
C LEU A 222 6.08 2.04 -2.88
N SER A 223 5.38 2.69 -3.80
CA SER A 223 5.51 4.12 -4.09
C SER A 223 4.15 4.79 -3.95
N PRO A 224 4.09 6.02 -3.39
CA PRO A 224 2.84 6.79 -3.31
C PRO A 224 2.24 7.01 -4.70
N LEU A 225 0.93 6.80 -4.85
CA LEU A 225 0.17 7.04 -6.07
C LEU A 225 -0.46 8.45 -5.98
N ASN A 226 0.28 9.46 -6.43
CA ASN A 226 -0.08 10.87 -6.24
C ASN A 226 0.10 11.74 -7.48
N GLU A 227 0.13 11.15 -8.65
CA GLU A 227 0.28 11.83 -9.93
C GLU A 227 -0.83 12.86 -10.18
N LEU A 228 -2.04 12.61 -9.70
CA LEU A 228 -3.14 13.58 -9.79
C LEU A 228 -2.83 14.86 -9.03
N LEU A 229 -2.17 14.78 -7.87
CA LEU A 229 -1.74 15.96 -7.11
C LEU A 229 -0.64 16.72 -7.85
N ALA A 230 0.31 16.02 -8.44
CA ALA A 230 1.34 16.62 -9.29
C ALA A 230 0.72 17.30 -10.54
N MET A 231 -0.26 16.67 -11.20
CA MET A 231 -1.01 17.28 -12.32
C MET A 231 -1.72 18.57 -11.89
N ARG A 232 -2.25 18.62 -10.68
CA ARG A 232 -2.90 19.81 -10.10
C ARG A 232 -1.90 20.94 -9.78
N GLY A 233 -0.61 20.66 -9.74
CA GLY A 233 0.42 21.61 -9.36
C GLY A 233 0.67 21.72 -7.85
N VAL A 234 0.28 20.69 -7.08
CA VAL A 234 0.67 20.58 -5.66
C VAL A 234 2.19 20.50 -5.56
N GLU A 235 2.78 21.20 -4.61
CA GLU A 235 4.21 21.11 -4.36
C GLU A 235 4.61 19.70 -3.93
N MET A 236 5.50 19.07 -4.73
CA MET A 236 5.94 17.70 -4.53
C MET A 236 7.41 17.66 -4.11
N LYS A 237 7.76 16.74 -3.21
CA LYS A 237 9.13 16.54 -2.74
C LYS A 237 9.52 15.07 -2.73
N TYR A 238 10.74 14.75 -3.17
CA TYR A 238 11.26 13.40 -3.03
C TYR A 238 11.76 13.15 -1.61
N VAL A 239 11.12 12.22 -0.90
CA VAL A 239 11.42 11.89 0.49
C VAL A 239 11.64 10.37 0.60
N PRO A 240 12.91 9.90 0.60
CA PRO A 240 13.22 8.46 0.67
C PRO A 240 12.61 7.76 1.87
N GLN A 241 12.47 8.47 3.00
CA GLN A 241 11.85 7.95 4.22
C GLN A 241 10.38 7.58 4.04
N LEU A 242 9.68 8.29 3.13
CA LEU A 242 8.28 8.08 2.77
C LEU A 242 8.11 7.30 1.45
N SER A 243 9.20 6.75 0.94
CA SER A 243 9.29 5.82 -0.20
C SER A 243 9.11 6.42 -1.59
N GLY A 244 9.17 7.75 -1.77
CA GLY A 244 9.09 8.36 -3.09
C GLY A 244 8.81 9.86 -3.07
N TYR A 245 8.22 10.34 -4.16
CA TYR A 245 7.66 11.69 -4.21
C TYR A 245 6.40 11.75 -3.36
N VAL A 246 6.30 12.76 -2.52
CA VAL A 246 5.14 13.02 -1.65
C VAL A 246 4.72 14.49 -1.77
N PRO A 247 3.43 14.80 -1.62
CA PRO A 247 2.97 16.18 -1.58
C PRO A 247 3.42 16.86 -0.28
N MET A 248 3.82 18.12 -0.39
CA MET A 248 4.01 18.99 0.78
C MET A 248 2.64 19.24 1.41
N ARG A 249 2.53 19.09 2.73
CA ARG A 249 1.26 19.22 3.46
C ARG A 249 1.41 19.75 4.89
N THR A 250 0.32 20.28 5.39
CA THR A 250 0.20 20.67 6.80
C THR A 250 -0.06 19.45 7.69
N GLU A 251 0.01 19.63 9.01
CA GLU A 251 -0.42 18.61 9.99
C GLU A 251 -1.91 18.22 9.82
N SER A 252 -2.73 19.11 9.27
CA SER A 252 -4.14 18.89 8.97
C SER A 252 -4.38 18.14 7.65
N CYS A 253 -3.33 17.62 7.03
CA CYS A 253 -3.37 16.92 5.75
C CYS A 253 -3.74 17.80 4.53
N GLU A 254 -3.80 19.13 4.67
CA GLU A 254 -4.01 20.06 3.56
C GLU A 254 -2.70 20.26 2.81
N THR A 255 -2.76 20.20 1.48
CA THR A 255 -1.59 20.37 0.60
C THR A 255 -1.18 21.84 0.46
N SER A 256 -0.18 22.12 -0.37
CA SER A 256 0.22 23.49 -0.74
C SER A 256 -0.89 24.29 -1.47
N ILE A 257 -1.98 23.63 -1.87
CA ILE A 257 -3.13 24.27 -2.52
C ILE A 257 -4.34 24.19 -1.59
N PRO A 258 -4.91 25.35 -1.18
CA PRO A 258 -6.05 25.39 -0.27
C PRO A 258 -7.25 24.56 -0.77
N GLY A 259 -7.90 23.84 0.14
CA GLY A 259 -9.05 22.98 -0.16
C GLY A 259 -8.69 21.64 -0.77
N ILE A 260 -7.41 21.33 -0.99
CA ILE A 260 -6.93 20.05 -1.49
C ILE A 260 -6.19 19.32 -0.37
N PHE A 261 -6.66 18.15 -0.03
CA PHE A 261 -6.16 17.31 1.06
C PHE A 261 -5.60 16.00 0.51
N VAL A 262 -4.72 15.38 1.27
CA VAL A 262 -4.15 14.06 0.98
C VAL A 262 -4.07 13.23 2.24
N ALA A 263 -4.37 11.92 2.16
CA ALA A 263 -4.28 11.00 3.29
C ALA A 263 -3.85 9.60 2.86
N GLY A 264 -3.24 8.87 3.79
CA GLY A 264 -2.76 7.51 3.60
C GLY A 264 -1.53 7.45 2.68
N ASP A 265 -1.32 6.30 2.04
CA ASP A 265 -0.10 6.00 1.28
C ASP A 265 0.19 6.98 0.14
N ALA A 266 -0.81 7.69 -0.36
CA ALA A 266 -0.62 8.77 -1.34
C ALA A 266 0.23 9.93 -0.79
N SER A 267 0.30 10.09 0.53
CA SER A 267 1.10 11.10 1.22
C SER A 267 2.45 10.58 1.76
N GLY A 268 2.67 9.27 1.65
CA GLY A 268 3.86 8.57 2.14
C GLY A 268 3.49 7.18 2.66
N ILE A 269 4.34 6.20 2.39
CA ILE A 269 4.05 4.80 2.71
C ILE A 269 4.16 4.56 4.21
N GLU A 270 3.03 4.19 4.81
CA GLU A 270 2.90 3.83 6.23
C GLU A 270 2.03 2.57 6.41
N GLU A 271 1.64 2.29 7.66
CA GLU A 271 0.73 1.21 8.00
C GLU A 271 -0.76 1.63 7.80
N ALA A 272 -1.62 0.65 7.58
CA ALA A 272 -3.05 0.89 7.36
C ALA A 272 -3.73 1.65 8.51
N SER A 273 -3.28 1.47 9.75
CA SER A 273 -3.79 2.18 10.92
C SER A 273 -3.54 3.69 10.84
N SER A 274 -2.34 4.09 10.38
CA SER A 274 -2.01 5.51 10.14
C SER A 274 -2.87 6.07 9.00
N ALA A 275 -3.06 5.32 7.91
CA ALA A 275 -3.91 5.73 6.79
C ALA A 275 -5.37 5.98 7.22
N MET A 276 -5.93 5.15 8.11
CA MET A 276 -7.27 5.35 8.67
C MET A 276 -7.35 6.63 9.51
N ALA A 277 -6.38 6.85 10.42
CA ALA A 277 -6.35 8.04 11.27
C ALA A 277 -6.17 9.32 10.43
N GLU A 278 -5.31 9.31 9.41
CA GLU A 278 -5.16 10.42 8.47
C GLU A 278 -6.44 10.68 7.68
N GLY A 279 -7.14 9.64 7.23
CA GLY A 279 -8.41 9.77 6.53
C GLY A 279 -9.47 10.48 7.36
N TYR A 280 -9.59 10.13 8.64
CA TYR A 280 -10.49 10.81 9.59
C TYR A 280 -10.08 12.27 9.82
N LEU A 281 -8.79 12.54 10.03
CA LEU A 281 -8.27 13.89 10.23
C LEU A 281 -8.49 14.77 9.01
N ALA A 282 -8.11 14.28 7.83
CA ALA A 282 -8.25 15.02 6.58
C ALA A 282 -9.71 15.32 6.25
N GLY A 283 -10.62 14.32 6.43
CA GLY A 283 -12.06 14.52 6.23
C GLY A 283 -12.65 15.55 7.18
N LEU A 284 -12.28 15.52 8.46
CA LEU A 284 -12.69 16.50 9.46
C LEU A 284 -12.24 17.91 9.08
N CYS A 285 -10.97 18.08 8.69
CA CYS A 285 -10.40 19.38 8.32
C CYS A 285 -10.95 19.90 7.01
N ALA A 286 -11.19 19.03 6.01
CA ALA A 286 -11.82 19.39 4.75
C ALA A 286 -13.25 19.90 4.96
N ALA A 287 -14.04 19.27 5.81
CA ALA A 287 -15.39 19.72 6.17
C ALA A 287 -15.36 21.09 6.88
N ALA A 288 -14.42 21.30 7.81
CA ALA A 288 -14.26 22.56 8.50
C ALA A 288 -13.88 23.69 7.54
N GLY A 289 -12.98 23.44 6.56
CA GLY A 289 -12.64 24.38 5.50
C GLY A 289 -13.82 24.80 4.62
N LEU A 290 -14.88 23.97 4.57
CA LEU A 290 -16.14 24.29 3.89
C LEU A 290 -17.19 24.96 4.79
N GLY A 291 -16.85 25.29 6.05
CA GLY A 291 -17.73 25.91 7.03
C GLY A 291 -18.54 24.91 7.87
N HIS A 292 -18.32 23.62 7.73
CA HIS A 292 -18.97 22.57 8.53
C HIS A 292 -18.11 22.20 9.74
N VAL A 293 -18.13 23.05 10.77
CA VAL A 293 -17.32 22.88 11.98
C VAL A 293 -18.17 22.27 13.09
N PRO A 294 -17.99 21.01 13.48
CA PRO A 294 -18.72 20.42 14.60
C PRO A 294 -18.26 21.05 15.93
N THR A 295 -19.13 21.03 16.94
CA THR A 295 -18.84 21.65 18.26
C THR A 295 -17.64 21.03 18.97
N ASP A 296 -17.32 19.77 18.66
CA ASP A 296 -16.18 19.00 19.18
C ASP A 296 -14.99 18.93 18.21
N PHE A 297 -14.90 19.86 17.25
CA PHE A 297 -13.88 19.87 16.20
C PHE A 297 -12.45 19.76 16.76
N GLU A 298 -12.08 20.65 17.67
CA GLU A 298 -10.72 20.67 18.24
C GLU A 298 -10.42 19.39 19.02
N GLN A 299 -11.40 18.86 19.79
CA GLN A 299 -11.23 17.61 20.51
C GLN A 299 -10.98 16.44 19.56
N ARG A 300 -11.78 16.31 18.50
CA ARG A 300 -11.60 15.25 17.47
C ARG A 300 -10.25 15.40 16.78
N LYS A 301 -9.91 16.61 16.36
CA LYS A 301 -8.62 16.90 15.70
C LYS A 301 -7.45 16.45 16.58
N GLN A 302 -7.43 16.85 17.84
CA GLN A 302 -6.38 16.46 18.80
C GLN A 302 -6.37 14.93 19.01
N THR A 303 -7.52 14.28 19.05
CA THR A 303 -7.60 12.82 19.16
C THR A 303 -6.91 12.13 17.99
N TYR A 304 -7.16 12.56 16.75
CA TYR A 304 -6.51 11.95 15.57
C TYR A 304 -5.02 12.26 15.49
N LEU A 305 -4.61 13.49 15.81
CA LEU A 305 -3.20 13.85 15.88
C LEU A 305 -2.45 13.00 16.92
N LYS A 306 -3.05 12.82 18.10
CA LYS A 306 -2.49 11.95 19.14
C LYS A 306 -2.38 10.49 18.71
N GLN A 307 -3.41 9.95 18.03
CA GLN A 307 -3.36 8.60 17.47
C GLN A 307 -2.20 8.46 16.47
N LEU A 308 -2.01 9.42 15.58
CA LEU A 308 -0.90 9.42 14.61
C LEU A 308 0.47 9.51 15.30
N GLU A 309 0.60 10.34 16.34
CA GLU A 309 1.82 10.42 17.16
C GLU A 309 2.14 9.06 17.80
N ASP A 310 1.14 8.40 18.39
CA ASP A 310 1.30 7.11 19.05
C ASP A 310 1.64 5.99 18.05
N LEU A 311 0.96 5.94 16.90
CA LEU A 311 1.24 4.97 15.82
C LEU A 311 2.65 5.14 15.23
N ARG A 312 3.13 6.37 15.16
CA ARG A 312 4.48 6.72 14.66
C ARG A 312 5.53 6.74 15.77
N SER A 313 5.24 6.22 16.96
CA SER A 313 6.17 6.17 18.08
C SER A 313 7.23 5.08 17.92
N GLY A 314 8.29 5.15 18.75
CA GLY A 314 9.36 4.15 18.80
C GLY A 314 10.28 4.13 17.56
N PRO A 315 11.23 3.17 17.52
CA PRO A 315 12.28 3.10 16.49
C PRO A 315 11.73 2.87 15.07
N VAL A 316 10.63 2.14 14.92
CA VAL A 316 9.99 1.91 13.61
C VAL A 316 9.42 3.21 13.06
N GLY A 317 8.85 4.06 13.92
CA GLY A 317 8.31 5.36 13.56
C GLY A 317 9.36 6.44 13.30
N ASP A 318 10.62 6.27 13.76
CA ASP A 318 11.68 7.28 13.60
C ASP A 318 11.86 7.70 12.13
N ARG A 319 11.87 6.74 11.22
CA ARG A 319 11.99 6.97 9.78
C ARG A 319 10.82 7.80 9.25
N ILE A 320 9.61 7.45 9.64
CA ILE A 320 8.39 8.13 9.20
C ILE A 320 8.37 9.57 9.73
N ARG A 321 8.63 9.79 11.03
CA ARG A 321 8.70 11.13 11.63
C ARG A 321 9.75 12.02 10.94
N ALA A 322 10.92 11.45 10.61
CA ALA A 322 11.94 12.16 9.85
C ALA A 322 11.44 12.57 8.46
N GLY A 323 10.75 11.67 7.76
CA GLY A 323 10.15 11.96 6.46
C GLY A 323 9.06 13.04 6.54
N MET A 324 8.16 12.95 7.53
CA MET A 324 7.10 13.93 7.74
C MET A 324 7.62 15.34 7.96
N LYS A 325 8.69 15.50 8.74
CA LYS A 325 9.35 16.83 8.92
C LYS A 325 9.87 17.42 7.60
N ILE A 326 10.29 16.58 6.67
CA ILE A 326 10.80 17.00 5.37
C ILE A 326 9.66 17.43 4.43
N SER A 327 8.49 16.80 4.54
CA SER A 327 7.30 17.06 3.71
C SER A 327 6.30 18.03 4.34
N GLN A 328 6.61 18.61 5.48
CA GLN A 328 5.75 19.57 6.17
C GLN A 328 5.88 20.98 5.55
N LEU A 329 4.71 21.67 5.38
CA LEU A 329 4.59 23.07 4.96
C LEU A 329 4.82 24.00 6.14
#